data_cb89b0d1a5f8ae6dd4f2342180c877cc
#
_entry.id   cb89b0d1a5f8ae6dd4f2342180c877cc
#
_cell.length_a   1.000
_cell.length_b   1.000
_cell.length_c   1.000
_cell.angle_alpha   90.00
_cell.angle_beta   90.00
_cell.angle_gamma   90.00
#
_symmetry.space_group_name_H-M   'P 1'
#
loop_
_entity.id
_entity.type
_entity.pdbx_description
1 polymer ?
#
loop_
_entity_poly.entity_id
_entity_poly.type
_entity_poly.pdbx_seq_one_letter_code
_entity_poly.pdbx_strand_id
1 'polypeptide(L)'
;MSTSPGARDVTIPRDVEEARRAIHDVVAQQPFARLMGYKVVDAADLAVTLSLPLGLHLMQPHVVHGGAMYSLADAASTFAVLTRLWPEFWATTVEQSIQFLRPVTAQRGEIVAFAHVRRFGKTISFVEATVTFEGREVATARSTQMRQPRPR
;
A
#
# COMPACT_ATOMS: atom_id res chain seq x y z
N MET A 1 10.10 -22.81 17.09
CA MET A 1 10.35 -21.43 16.60
C MET A 1 10.27 -20.51 17.81
N SER A 2 11.40 -20.03 18.26
CA SER A 2 11.49 -19.14 19.43
C SER A 2 10.92 -17.78 19.08
N THR A 3 9.78 -17.45 19.62
CA THR A 3 9.30 -16.05 19.68
C THR A 3 10.19 -15.35 20.71
N SER A 4 10.91 -14.32 20.28
CA SER A 4 11.61 -13.44 21.20
C SER A 4 10.62 -12.93 22.28
N PRO A 5 11.02 -12.92 23.59
CA PRO A 5 10.14 -12.39 24.62
C PRO A 5 9.82 -10.92 24.30
N GLY A 6 8.55 -10.62 24.09
CA GLY A 6 8.06 -9.27 23.79
C GLY A 6 7.58 -9.02 22.36
N ALA A 7 7.62 -10.02 21.44
CA ALA A 7 7.04 -9.86 20.10
C ALA A 7 5.51 -9.79 20.20
N ARG A 8 4.93 -8.80 19.48
CA ARG A 8 3.48 -8.63 19.42
C ARG A 8 2.80 -9.81 18.69
N ASP A 9 1.64 -10.23 19.17
CA ASP A 9 0.77 -11.16 18.43
C ASP A 9 0.10 -10.45 17.26
N VAL A 10 0.59 -10.72 16.05
CA VAL A 10 0.07 -10.12 14.81
C VAL A 10 -1.32 -10.65 14.40
N THR A 11 -1.88 -11.62 15.08
CA THR A 11 -3.27 -12.06 14.84
C THR A 11 -4.29 -11.14 15.49
N ILE A 12 -3.86 -10.34 16.49
CA ILE A 12 -4.70 -9.37 17.18
C ILE A 12 -4.81 -8.09 16.33
N PRO A 13 -6.03 -7.61 16.03
CA PRO A 13 -6.23 -6.34 15.34
C PRO A 13 -5.53 -5.16 16.05
N ARG A 14 -5.10 -4.17 15.27
CA ARG A 14 -4.56 -2.92 15.79
C ARG A 14 -5.63 -1.86 15.96
N ASP A 15 -5.48 -1.01 16.95
CA ASP A 15 -6.21 0.25 16.95
C ASP A 15 -5.70 1.19 15.84
N VAL A 16 -6.48 2.22 15.53
CA VAL A 16 -6.21 3.13 14.42
C VAL A 16 -4.90 3.89 14.60
N GLU A 17 -4.59 4.34 15.80
CA GLU A 17 -3.37 5.10 16.08
C GLU A 17 -2.11 4.24 15.98
N GLU A 18 -2.19 2.99 16.42
CA GLU A 18 -1.10 2.02 16.24
C GLU A 18 -0.87 1.72 14.77
N ALA A 19 -1.95 1.51 13.99
CA ALA A 19 -1.86 1.27 12.55
C ALA A 19 -1.23 2.47 11.83
N ARG A 20 -1.65 3.69 12.14
CA ARG A 20 -1.09 4.93 11.57
C ARG A 20 0.40 5.06 11.87
N ARG A 21 0.80 4.89 13.14
CA ARG A 21 2.22 4.93 13.53
C ARG A 21 3.04 3.90 12.77
N ALA A 22 2.55 2.67 12.68
CA ALA A 22 3.22 1.61 11.95
C ALA A 22 3.49 1.99 10.48
N ILE A 23 2.51 2.54 9.79
CA ILE A 23 2.64 2.89 8.37
C ILE A 23 3.51 4.14 8.16
N HIS A 24 3.41 5.15 9.01
CA HIS A 24 4.35 6.29 8.94
C HIS A 24 5.80 5.84 9.11
N ASP A 25 6.07 4.92 10.05
CA ASP A 25 7.40 4.36 10.27
C ASP A 25 7.89 3.53 9.07
N VAL A 26 7.02 2.70 8.47
CA VAL A 26 7.31 1.94 7.26
C VAL A 26 7.68 2.86 6.10
N VAL A 27 6.86 3.88 5.80
CA VAL A 27 7.08 4.80 4.67
C VAL A 27 8.39 5.58 4.84
N ALA A 28 8.69 6.02 6.06
CA ALA A 28 9.93 6.75 6.36
C ALA A 28 11.19 5.93 6.07
N GLN A 29 11.12 4.60 6.15
CA GLN A 29 12.25 3.70 5.92
C GLN A 29 12.37 3.22 4.46
N GLN A 30 11.42 3.57 3.58
CA GLN A 30 11.43 3.10 2.19
C GLN A 30 11.96 4.17 1.21
N PRO A 31 13.16 3.95 0.62
CA PRO A 31 13.69 4.88 -0.38
C PRO A 31 12.78 5.07 -1.60
N PHE A 32 12.13 3.98 -2.07
CA PHE A 32 11.21 4.04 -3.21
C PHE A 32 9.96 4.86 -2.90
N ALA A 33 9.39 4.74 -1.70
CA ALA A 33 8.25 5.53 -1.28
C ALA A 33 8.58 7.05 -1.27
N ARG A 34 9.79 7.39 -0.83
CA ARG A 34 10.29 8.77 -0.86
C ARG A 34 10.52 9.28 -2.29
N LEU A 35 11.10 8.44 -3.15
CA LEU A 35 11.33 8.78 -4.56
C LEU A 35 10.01 9.08 -5.28
N MET A 36 8.99 8.25 -5.06
CA MET A 36 7.67 8.43 -5.65
C MET A 36 6.88 9.58 -5.01
N GLY A 37 7.18 9.92 -3.78
CA GLY A 37 6.47 10.97 -3.04
C GLY A 37 5.13 10.52 -2.48
N TYR A 38 4.99 9.24 -2.12
CA TYR A 38 3.77 8.73 -1.49
C TYR A 38 3.49 9.46 -0.17
N LYS A 39 2.21 9.80 0.03
CA LYS A 39 1.71 10.37 1.29
C LYS A 39 0.71 9.41 1.92
N VAL A 40 0.87 9.18 3.22
CA VAL A 40 -0.13 8.45 4.00
C VAL A 40 -1.30 9.38 4.27
N VAL A 41 -2.45 9.10 3.70
CA VAL A 41 -3.69 9.84 3.92
C VAL A 41 -4.41 9.30 5.15
N ASP A 42 -4.53 7.98 5.24
CA ASP A 42 -5.12 7.30 6.38
C ASP A 42 -4.61 5.85 6.50
N ALA A 43 -4.67 5.31 7.70
CA ALA A 43 -4.38 3.90 7.96
C ALA A 43 -5.25 3.40 9.12
N ALA A 44 -5.75 2.19 8.96
CA ALA A 44 -6.47 1.42 9.98
C ALA A 44 -6.00 -0.03 9.92
N ASP A 45 -6.47 -0.85 10.84
CA ASP A 45 -6.12 -2.27 10.82
C ASP A 45 -6.51 -2.93 9.49
N LEU A 46 -5.53 -3.46 8.78
CA LEU A 46 -5.67 -4.11 7.48
C LEU A 46 -6.24 -3.20 6.36
N ALA A 47 -6.11 -1.89 6.48
CA ALA A 47 -6.50 -0.94 5.46
C ALA A 47 -5.58 0.28 5.44
N VAL A 48 -5.30 0.80 4.23
CA VAL A 48 -4.46 2.00 4.03
C VAL A 48 -4.99 2.83 2.87
N THR A 49 -4.94 4.14 3.03
CA THR A 49 -5.12 5.11 1.95
C THR A 49 -3.82 5.87 1.73
N LEU A 50 -3.29 5.79 0.52
CA LEU A 50 -2.13 6.55 0.08
C LEU A 50 -2.53 7.54 -1.01
N SER A 51 -1.83 8.66 -1.12
CA SER A 51 -1.89 9.52 -2.29
C SER A 51 -0.53 9.67 -2.95
N LEU A 52 -0.56 9.96 -4.25
CA LEU A 52 0.61 10.26 -5.08
C LEU A 52 0.35 11.57 -5.82
N PRO A 53 1.05 12.66 -5.45
CA PRO A 53 0.95 13.91 -6.17
C PRO A 53 1.39 13.76 -7.64
N LEU A 54 0.58 14.30 -8.54
CA LEU A 54 0.87 14.26 -9.97
C LEU A 54 1.95 15.28 -10.34
N GLY A 55 2.72 14.94 -11.35
CA GLY A 55 3.75 15.78 -11.94
C GLY A 55 4.18 15.23 -13.29
N LEU A 56 4.91 16.03 -14.08
CA LEU A 56 5.35 15.64 -15.41
C LEU A 56 6.18 14.36 -15.46
N HIS A 57 6.90 14.06 -14.39
CA HIS A 57 7.73 12.85 -14.27
C HIS A 57 6.91 11.53 -14.17
N LEU A 58 5.60 11.64 -13.92
CA LEU A 58 4.69 10.50 -13.87
C LEU A 58 3.90 10.32 -15.18
N MET A 59 4.10 11.21 -16.14
CA MET A 59 3.33 11.20 -17.39
C MET A 59 4.02 10.36 -18.46
N GLN A 60 3.24 9.64 -19.25
CA GLN A 60 3.57 9.38 -20.63
C GLN A 60 2.83 10.44 -21.47
N PRO A 61 3.18 10.74 -22.72
CA PRO A 61 2.99 12.09 -23.28
C PRO A 61 1.73 12.87 -22.91
N HIS A 62 0.61 12.20 -22.69
CA HIS A 62 -0.69 12.87 -22.44
C HIS A 62 -1.50 12.27 -21.28
N VAL A 63 -1.01 11.22 -20.64
CA VAL A 63 -1.72 10.53 -19.55
C VAL A 63 -0.74 10.13 -18.44
N VAL A 64 -1.23 9.99 -17.23
CA VAL A 64 -0.45 9.40 -16.13
C VAL A 64 -0.04 7.98 -16.51
N HIS A 65 1.25 7.68 -16.37
CA HIS A 65 1.77 6.36 -16.70
C HIS A 65 1.11 5.28 -15.84
N GLY A 66 0.68 4.20 -16.47
CA GLY A 66 0.07 3.06 -15.76
C GLY A 66 0.95 2.50 -14.65
N GLY A 67 2.27 2.52 -14.83
CA GLY A 67 3.25 2.14 -13.82
C GLY A 67 3.19 2.98 -12.53
N ALA A 68 2.82 4.27 -12.62
CA ALA A 68 2.63 5.10 -11.44
C ALA A 68 1.41 4.65 -10.63
N MET A 69 0.29 4.37 -11.30
CA MET A 69 -0.92 3.83 -10.66
C MET A 69 -0.68 2.42 -10.12
N TYR A 70 0.05 1.58 -10.88
CA TYR A 70 0.44 0.24 -10.44
C TYR A 70 1.27 0.28 -9.15
N SER A 71 2.30 1.13 -9.11
CA SER A 71 3.18 1.29 -7.96
C SER A 71 2.43 1.79 -6.72
N LEU A 72 1.49 2.73 -6.90
CA LEU A 72 0.68 3.25 -5.80
C LEU A 72 -0.25 2.17 -5.23
N ALA A 73 -0.90 1.38 -6.10
CA ALA A 73 -1.76 0.27 -5.69
C ALA A 73 -0.97 -0.83 -4.97
N ASP A 74 0.24 -1.13 -5.44
CA ASP A 74 1.13 -2.11 -4.83
C ASP A 74 1.59 -1.67 -3.43
N ALA A 75 2.05 -0.43 -3.32
CA ALA A 75 2.45 0.15 -2.03
C ALA A 75 1.28 0.15 -1.03
N ALA A 76 0.09 0.60 -1.45
CA ALA A 76 -1.09 0.61 -0.60
C ALA A 76 -1.48 -0.80 -0.14
N SER A 77 -1.41 -1.79 -1.04
CA SER A 77 -1.70 -3.19 -0.73
C SER A 77 -0.72 -3.80 0.27
N THR A 78 0.57 -3.58 0.06
CA THR A 78 1.62 -4.04 0.98
C THR A 78 1.47 -3.37 2.35
N PHE A 79 1.24 -2.06 2.38
CA PHE A 79 1.11 -1.30 3.62
C PHE A 79 -0.16 -1.68 4.39
N ALA A 80 -1.26 -2.02 3.70
CA ALA A 80 -2.46 -2.53 4.37
C ALA A 80 -2.18 -3.79 5.20
N VAL A 81 -1.36 -4.71 4.69
CA VAL A 81 -0.92 -5.89 5.44
C VAL A 81 0.05 -5.51 6.55
N LEU A 82 0.95 -4.57 6.29
CA LEU A 82 1.95 -4.09 7.26
C LEU A 82 1.34 -3.32 8.42
N THR A 83 0.12 -2.79 8.32
CA THR A 83 -0.58 -2.20 9.49
C THR A 83 -0.63 -3.18 10.66
N ARG A 84 -0.73 -4.47 10.36
CA ARG A 84 -0.78 -5.54 11.38
C ARG A 84 0.57 -6.23 11.61
N LEU A 85 1.39 -6.38 10.57
CA LEU A 85 2.64 -7.14 10.63
C LEU A 85 3.83 -6.35 11.21
N TRP A 86 3.88 -5.04 10.97
CA TRP A 86 5.03 -4.21 11.39
C TRP A 86 5.05 -3.98 12.92
N PRO A 87 6.21 -3.99 13.58
CA PRO A 87 7.57 -4.20 13.02
C PRO A 87 8.04 -5.67 13.05
N GLU A 88 7.21 -6.63 13.45
CA GLU A 88 7.62 -8.03 13.67
C GLU A 88 7.96 -8.75 12.37
N PHE A 89 7.21 -8.45 11.32
CA PHE A 89 7.36 -9.07 10.01
C PHE A 89 7.36 -8.03 8.89
N TRP A 90 7.84 -8.48 7.75
CA TRP A 90 7.72 -7.79 6.47
C TRP A 90 6.62 -8.42 5.62
N ALA A 91 6.19 -7.71 4.58
CA ALA A 91 5.30 -8.23 3.54
C ALA A 91 5.93 -7.98 2.17
N THR A 92 5.81 -8.97 1.28
CA THR A 92 6.31 -8.89 -0.10
C THR A 92 5.19 -9.27 -1.05
N THR A 93 4.97 -8.47 -2.08
CA THR A 93 4.04 -8.79 -3.16
C THR A 93 4.58 -9.96 -3.96
N VAL A 94 3.81 -11.04 -4.08
CA VAL A 94 4.14 -12.19 -4.93
C VAL A 94 3.39 -12.15 -6.25
N GLU A 95 2.25 -11.47 -6.29
CA GLU A 95 1.47 -11.25 -7.50
C GLU A 95 0.62 -9.99 -7.33
N GLN A 96 0.48 -9.21 -8.39
CA GLN A 96 -0.51 -8.15 -8.49
C GLN A 96 -1.03 -8.06 -9.91
N SER A 97 -2.35 -8.02 -10.05
CA SER A 97 -3.05 -7.66 -11.28
C SER A 97 -3.71 -6.30 -11.12
N ILE A 98 -3.74 -5.52 -12.20
CA ILE A 98 -4.39 -4.22 -12.23
C ILE A 98 -5.21 -4.08 -13.50
N GLN A 99 -6.37 -3.45 -13.39
CA GLN A 99 -7.19 -3.03 -14.51
C GLN A 99 -7.27 -1.52 -14.53
N PHE A 100 -6.86 -0.90 -15.63
CA PHE A 100 -6.98 0.53 -15.86
C PHE A 100 -8.34 0.81 -16.50
N LEU A 101 -9.19 1.52 -15.79
CA LEU A 101 -10.57 1.78 -16.17
C LEU A 101 -10.73 3.10 -16.96
N ARG A 102 -9.92 4.10 -16.61
CA ARG A 102 -10.00 5.45 -17.20
C ARG A 102 -8.61 6.09 -17.25
N PRO A 103 -8.29 6.84 -18.32
CA PRO A 103 -7.08 7.63 -18.37
C PRO A 103 -7.15 8.81 -17.39
N VAL A 104 -6.03 9.15 -16.78
CA VAL A 104 -5.84 10.39 -16.03
C VAL A 104 -4.96 11.31 -16.87
N THR A 105 -5.56 12.38 -17.42
CA THR A 105 -4.85 13.32 -18.32
C THR A 105 -4.34 14.57 -17.59
N ALA A 106 -4.70 14.73 -16.31
CA ALA A 106 -4.27 15.87 -15.50
C ALA A 106 -2.79 15.78 -15.15
N GLN A 107 -2.12 16.92 -15.15
CA GLN A 107 -0.71 17.07 -14.76
C GLN A 107 -0.56 17.57 -13.31
N ARG A 108 -1.67 17.87 -12.63
CA ARG A 108 -1.74 18.37 -11.26
C ARG A 108 -2.83 17.64 -10.49
N GLY A 109 -2.82 17.79 -9.18
CA GLY A 109 -3.67 17.05 -8.27
C GLY A 109 -2.96 15.80 -7.74
N GLU A 110 -3.71 14.84 -7.32
CA GLU A 110 -3.16 13.56 -6.82
C GLU A 110 -4.08 12.39 -7.16
N ILE A 111 -3.49 11.25 -7.44
CA ILE A 111 -4.20 9.98 -7.47
C ILE A 111 -4.16 9.38 -6.06
N VAL A 112 -5.24 8.72 -5.67
CA VAL A 112 -5.41 8.14 -4.34
C VAL A 112 -5.68 6.66 -4.47
N ALA A 113 -4.96 5.84 -3.73
CA ALA A 113 -5.22 4.41 -3.64
C ALA A 113 -5.73 4.06 -2.23
N PHE A 114 -6.88 3.42 -2.18
CA PHE A 114 -7.39 2.75 -1.00
C PHE A 114 -7.20 1.26 -1.15
N ALA A 115 -6.51 0.62 -0.21
CA ALA A 115 -6.33 -0.82 -0.17
C ALA A 115 -6.86 -1.40 1.15
N HIS A 116 -7.48 -2.57 1.05
CA HIS A 116 -7.94 -3.31 2.22
C HIS A 116 -7.68 -4.81 2.05
N VAL A 117 -7.35 -5.47 3.15
CA VAL A 117 -7.08 -6.90 3.16
C VAL A 117 -8.41 -7.67 3.22
N ARG A 118 -8.67 -8.48 2.18
CA ARG A 118 -9.85 -9.34 2.09
C ARG A 118 -9.72 -10.57 2.99
N ARG A 119 -8.52 -11.09 3.09
CA ARG A 119 -8.20 -12.22 3.95
C ARG A 119 -6.77 -12.07 4.46
N PHE A 120 -6.63 -12.01 5.76
CA PHE A 120 -5.34 -12.04 6.44
C PHE A 120 -4.98 -13.47 6.83
N GLY A 121 -3.95 -14.03 6.21
CA GLY A 121 -3.48 -15.38 6.45
C GLY A 121 -2.19 -15.45 7.25
N LYS A 122 -1.85 -16.63 7.72
CA LYS A 122 -0.60 -16.88 8.46
C LYS A 122 0.64 -16.62 7.58
N THR A 123 0.58 -16.97 6.32
CA THR A 123 1.69 -16.82 5.35
C THR A 123 1.30 -15.90 4.21
N ILE A 124 0.11 -16.06 3.66
CA ILE A 124 -0.41 -15.34 2.49
C ILE A 124 -1.64 -14.53 2.88
N SER A 125 -1.69 -13.28 2.43
CA SER A 125 -2.85 -12.40 2.54
C SER A 125 -3.29 -11.94 1.16
N PHE A 126 -4.60 -11.76 0.98
CA PHE A 126 -5.21 -11.28 -0.26
C PHE A 126 -5.74 -9.88 -0.05
N VAL A 127 -5.43 -8.99 -0.98
CA VAL A 127 -5.73 -7.55 -0.88
C VAL A 127 -6.42 -7.07 -2.14
N GLU A 128 -7.38 -6.16 -1.97
CA GLU A 128 -7.96 -5.39 -3.06
C GLU A 128 -7.62 -3.92 -2.89
N ALA A 129 -7.35 -3.24 -4.00
CA ALA A 129 -7.07 -1.81 -4.03
C ALA A 129 -7.88 -1.13 -5.13
N THR A 130 -8.35 0.09 -4.84
CA THR A 130 -9.00 0.97 -5.79
C THR A 130 -8.20 2.25 -5.90
N VAL A 131 -7.87 2.64 -7.13
CA VAL A 131 -7.20 3.91 -7.43
C VAL A 131 -8.22 4.89 -7.96
N THR A 132 -8.26 6.09 -7.39
CA THR A 132 -9.18 7.15 -7.76
C THR A 132 -8.45 8.42 -8.17
N PHE A 133 -9.07 9.21 -9.05
CA PHE A 133 -8.69 10.58 -9.35
C PHE A 133 -9.95 11.44 -9.29
N GLU A 134 -9.92 12.53 -8.52
CA GLU A 134 -11.07 13.41 -8.29
C GLU A 134 -12.37 12.64 -7.93
N GLY A 135 -12.23 11.62 -7.07
CA GLY A 135 -13.34 10.79 -6.60
C GLY A 135 -13.86 9.75 -7.61
N ARG A 136 -13.27 9.65 -8.82
CA ARG A 136 -13.65 8.64 -9.82
C ARG A 136 -12.64 7.50 -9.83
N GLU A 137 -13.13 6.28 -9.88
CA GLU A 137 -12.25 5.11 -10.06
C GLU A 137 -11.55 5.17 -11.42
N VAL A 138 -10.22 5.07 -11.39
CA VAL A 138 -9.37 5.05 -12.59
C VAL A 138 -8.65 3.73 -12.76
N ALA A 139 -8.45 2.97 -11.68
CA ALA A 139 -7.94 1.60 -11.73
C ALA A 139 -8.40 0.80 -10.52
N THR A 140 -8.41 -0.53 -10.69
CA THR A 140 -8.61 -1.50 -9.61
C THR A 140 -7.51 -2.54 -9.64
N ALA A 141 -7.07 -3.02 -8.48
CA ALA A 141 -6.02 -4.02 -8.37
C ALA A 141 -6.39 -5.10 -7.35
N ARG A 142 -5.82 -6.28 -7.56
CA ARG A 142 -5.79 -7.37 -6.60
C ARG A 142 -4.37 -7.83 -6.43
N SER A 143 -3.97 -8.11 -5.20
CA SER A 143 -2.63 -8.60 -4.93
C SER A 143 -2.61 -9.70 -3.89
N THR A 144 -1.57 -10.51 -4.00
CA THR A 144 -1.21 -11.55 -3.03
C THR A 144 0.06 -11.11 -2.34
N GLN A 145 0.00 -11.00 -1.02
CA GLN A 145 1.09 -10.57 -0.16
C GLN A 145 1.60 -11.74 0.67
N MET A 146 2.90 -11.93 0.70
CA MET A 146 3.54 -12.98 1.51
C MET A 146 4.20 -12.37 2.74
N ARG A 147 3.88 -12.91 3.92
CA ARG A 147 4.57 -12.59 5.17
C ARG A 147 5.99 -13.16 5.14
N GLN A 148 6.95 -12.34 5.51
CA GLN A 148 8.35 -12.75 5.64
C GLN A 148 8.95 -12.28 6.96
N PRO A 149 9.99 -12.97 7.47
CA PRO A 149 10.80 -12.43 8.55
C PRO A 149 11.33 -11.05 8.14
N ARG A 150 11.40 -10.13 9.09
CA ARG A 150 12.03 -8.82 8.82
C ARG A 150 13.52 -9.03 8.53
N PRO A 151 14.05 -8.45 7.44
CA PRO A 151 15.49 -8.43 7.21
C PRO A 151 16.22 -7.77 8.39
N ARG A 152 17.31 -8.37 8.84
CA ARG A 152 18.18 -7.82 9.89
C ARG A 152 19.07 -6.72 9.35
#